data_9cce34b9501eeab6975347bee2644067
#
_entry.id   9cce34b9501eeab6975347bee2644067
#
_cell.length_a   1.000
_cell.length_b   1.000
_cell.length_c   1.000
_cell.angle_alpha   90.00
_cell.angle_beta   90.00
_cell.angle_gamma   90.00
#
_symmetry.space_group_name_H-M   'P 1'
#
loop_
_entity.id
_entity.type
_entity.pdbx_description
1 polymer ?
#
loop_
_entity_poly.entity_id
_entity_poly.type
_entity_poly.pdbx_seq_one_letter_code
_entity_poly.pdbx_strand_id
1 'polypeptide(L)'
;MNKTILVLINGHAGVGKDTFVGFCKDYAEKEKSCRVYNIHRSDAPKMALKSLGWSGEKDEDARKLLKEMVDFMEKKELLNQYLDTQLESSRVMNSCGSIIFYHVRDPEVMYSLMEKYINNPMIRPISLLVKRDIEKPAEPNDWWGDLEKADYTMTIQLPSQDLGTSRKIAETFVDFLLEEEWEVVEQEEER
;
A
#
# COMPACT_ATOMS: atom_id res chain seq x y z
N MET A 1 10.21 18.49 9.83
CA MET A 1 8.77 18.24 9.55
C MET A 1 8.58 16.74 9.35
N ASN A 2 7.51 16.18 9.90
CA ASN A 2 7.28 14.73 9.85
C ASN A 2 6.79 14.32 8.45
N LYS A 3 7.64 13.64 7.71
CA LYS A 3 7.32 13.15 6.36
C LYS A 3 6.61 11.80 6.45
N THR A 4 5.63 11.56 5.60
CA THR A 4 4.95 10.28 5.45
C THR A 4 5.38 9.63 4.14
N ILE A 5 5.85 8.39 4.21
CA ILE A 5 6.14 7.58 3.03
C ILE A 5 4.89 6.78 2.69
N LEU A 6 4.33 7.02 1.51
CA LEU A 6 3.16 6.30 1.01
C LEU A 6 3.61 5.22 0.02
N VAL A 7 3.59 3.97 0.44
CA VAL A 7 3.92 2.83 -0.41
C VAL A 7 2.65 2.26 -1.02
N LEU A 8 2.43 2.49 -2.31
CA LEU A 8 1.35 1.89 -3.10
C LEU A 8 1.77 0.47 -3.49
N ILE A 9 1.35 -0.51 -2.67
CA ILE A 9 1.79 -1.89 -2.81
C ILE A 9 0.85 -2.71 -3.67
N ASN A 10 1.42 -3.39 -4.66
CA ASN A 10 0.73 -4.29 -5.57
C ASN A 10 1.40 -5.67 -5.63
N GLY A 11 0.79 -6.60 -6.32
CA GLY A 11 1.25 -7.98 -6.50
C GLY A 11 0.09 -8.96 -6.45
N HIS A 12 0.29 -10.14 -6.99
CA HIS A 12 -0.75 -11.16 -7.08
C HIS A 12 -1.30 -11.60 -5.72
N ALA A 13 -2.49 -12.17 -5.71
CA ALA A 13 -3.03 -12.80 -4.51
C ALA A 13 -2.10 -13.93 -4.04
N GLY A 14 -1.85 -14.03 -2.73
CA GLY A 14 -1.03 -15.09 -2.15
C GLY A 14 0.49 -14.88 -2.22
N VAL A 15 1.02 -13.85 -2.89
CA VAL A 15 2.49 -13.59 -2.95
C VAL A 15 3.11 -13.20 -1.60
N GLY A 16 2.29 -12.96 -0.55
CA GLY A 16 2.78 -12.64 0.79
C GLY A 16 2.97 -11.16 1.07
N LYS A 17 2.23 -10.26 0.39
CA LYS A 17 2.27 -8.81 0.67
C LYS A 17 2.05 -8.49 2.15
N ASP A 18 1.00 -9.05 2.77
CA ASP A 18 0.71 -8.79 4.18
C ASP A 18 1.80 -9.28 5.12
N THR A 19 2.40 -10.44 4.82
CA THR A 19 3.55 -10.96 5.57
C THR A 19 4.76 -10.04 5.43
N PHE A 20 5.05 -9.57 4.22
CA PHE A 20 6.12 -8.62 3.95
C PHE A 20 5.91 -7.31 4.71
N VAL A 21 4.71 -6.73 4.64
CA VAL A 21 4.37 -5.52 5.39
C VAL A 21 4.45 -5.76 6.90
N GLY A 22 4.08 -6.95 7.38
CA GLY A 22 4.24 -7.35 8.78
C GLY A 22 5.70 -7.31 9.23
N PHE A 23 6.63 -7.81 8.40
CA PHE A 23 8.07 -7.74 8.69
C PHE A 23 8.60 -6.30 8.65
N CYS A 24 8.16 -5.49 7.66
CA CYS A 24 8.49 -4.06 7.62
C CYS A 24 8.05 -3.35 8.90
N LYS A 25 6.81 -3.61 9.34
CA LYS A 25 6.24 -3.04 10.55
C LYS A 25 7.03 -3.43 11.80
N ASP A 26 7.29 -4.73 11.96
CA ASP A 26 8.07 -5.24 13.10
C ASP A 26 9.42 -4.52 13.22
N TYR A 27 10.14 -4.38 12.11
CA TYR A 27 11.46 -3.76 12.08
C TYR A 27 11.39 -2.25 12.28
N ALA A 28 10.54 -1.57 11.50
CA ALA A 28 10.43 -0.11 11.57
C ALA A 28 10.00 0.39 12.96
N GLU A 29 9.03 -0.29 13.59
CA GLU A 29 8.54 0.13 14.91
C GLU A 29 9.51 -0.21 16.05
N LYS A 30 10.28 -1.31 15.96
CA LYS A 30 11.22 -1.73 17.01
C LYS A 30 12.57 -1.05 16.90
N GLU A 31 13.13 -0.97 15.70
CA GLU A 31 14.52 -0.54 15.48
C GLU A 31 14.65 0.91 14.99
N LYS A 32 13.61 1.44 14.34
CA LYS A 32 13.67 2.77 13.70
C LYS A 32 12.72 3.80 14.34
N SER A 33 11.94 3.41 15.35
CA SER A 33 10.92 4.28 15.99
C SER A 33 9.93 4.89 14.96
N CYS A 34 9.71 4.21 13.84
CA CYS A 34 8.86 4.66 12.76
C CYS A 34 7.56 3.84 12.72
N ARG A 35 6.41 4.49 12.76
CA ARG A 35 5.10 3.82 12.71
C ARG A 35 4.79 3.33 11.31
N VAL A 36 4.24 2.11 11.23
CA VAL A 36 3.81 1.49 9.97
C VAL A 36 2.33 1.18 10.00
N TYR A 37 1.62 1.63 8.98
CA TYR A 37 0.21 1.38 8.76
C TYR A 37 0.03 0.49 7.53
N ASN A 38 -0.79 -0.54 7.65
CA ASN A 38 -1.17 -1.44 6.56
C ASN A 38 -2.65 -1.23 6.23
N ILE A 39 -2.94 -0.63 5.09
CA ILE A 39 -4.28 -0.19 4.72
C ILE A 39 -4.72 -0.89 3.43
N HIS A 40 -5.87 -1.54 3.48
CA HIS A 40 -6.50 -2.13 2.31
C HIS A 40 -7.68 -1.27 1.83
N ARG A 41 -7.89 -1.20 0.52
CA ARG A 41 -9.05 -0.50 -0.06
C ARG A 41 -10.39 -1.03 0.47
N SER A 42 -10.44 -2.29 0.90
CA SER A 42 -11.62 -2.90 1.52
C SER A 42 -11.82 -2.52 2.99
N ASP A 43 -10.91 -1.78 3.62
CA ASP A 43 -11.04 -1.51 5.06
C ASP A 43 -12.14 -0.49 5.36
N ALA A 44 -12.28 0.56 4.55
CA ALA A 44 -13.39 1.51 4.68
C ALA A 44 -14.76 0.83 4.49
N PRO A 45 -15.01 0.04 3.43
CA PRO A 45 -16.24 -0.76 3.31
C PRO A 45 -16.47 -1.71 4.49
N LYS A 46 -15.44 -2.41 4.96
CA LYS A 46 -15.57 -3.30 6.12
C LYS A 46 -15.95 -2.54 7.40
N MET A 47 -15.37 -1.37 7.61
CA MET A 47 -15.73 -0.52 8.76
C MET A 47 -17.20 -0.08 8.68
N ALA A 48 -17.65 0.35 7.49
CA ALA A 48 -19.05 0.73 7.27
C ALA A 48 -20.00 -0.45 7.54
N LEU A 49 -19.71 -1.64 6.99
CA LEU A 49 -20.53 -2.83 7.21
C LEU A 49 -20.56 -3.27 8.68
N LYS A 50 -19.41 -3.20 9.37
CA LYS A 50 -19.34 -3.51 10.80
C LYS A 50 -20.19 -2.55 11.63
N SER A 51 -20.23 -1.27 11.28
CA SER A 51 -21.10 -0.30 11.98
C SER A 51 -22.59 -0.59 11.77
N LEU A 52 -22.93 -1.32 10.70
CA LEU A 52 -24.30 -1.80 10.41
C LEU A 52 -24.58 -3.21 10.99
N GLY A 53 -23.65 -3.79 11.76
CA GLY A 53 -23.83 -5.07 12.43
C GLY A 53 -23.27 -6.30 11.70
N TRP A 54 -22.48 -6.12 10.63
CA TRP A 54 -21.83 -7.25 9.96
C TRP A 54 -20.80 -7.92 10.88
N SER A 55 -20.90 -9.25 11.02
CA SER A 55 -20.03 -10.07 11.88
C SER A 55 -18.56 -10.12 11.44
N GLY A 56 -18.29 -9.86 10.16
CA GLY A 56 -16.97 -10.00 9.55
C GLY A 56 -16.75 -11.35 8.83
N GLU A 57 -17.77 -12.22 8.80
CA GLU A 57 -17.70 -13.47 8.05
C GLU A 57 -17.54 -13.19 6.54
N LYS A 58 -16.71 -14.01 5.89
CA LYS A 58 -16.36 -13.86 4.48
C LYS A 58 -16.94 -15.01 3.65
N ASP A 59 -18.25 -15.15 3.69
CA ASP A 59 -18.97 -15.99 2.74
C ASP A 59 -18.97 -15.37 1.32
N GLU A 60 -19.56 -16.02 0.38
CA GLU A 60 -19.59 -15.57 -1.02
C GLU A 60 -20.40 -14.28 -1.18
N ASP A 61 -21.52 -14.15 -0.50
CA ASP A 61 -22.38 -12.96 -0.55
C ASP A 61 -21.68 -11.75 0.06
N ALA A 62 -20.99 -11.94 1.19
CA ALA A 62 -20.21 -10.87 1.81
C ALA A 62 -19.04 -10.41 0.94
N ARG A 63 -18.38 -11.34 0.22
CA ARG A 63 -17.31 -10.98 -0.74
C ARG A 63 -17.85 -10.17 -1.91
N LYS A 64 -19.01 -10.55 -2.45
CA LYS A 64 -19.69 -9.83 -3.52
C LYS A 64 -20.10 -8.43 -3.06
N LEU A 65 -20.74 -8.32 -1.91
CA LEU A 65 -21.14 -7.04 -1.32
C LEU A 65 -19.93 -6.13 -1.07
N LEU A 66 -18.83 -6.65 -0.51
CA LEU A 66 -17.61 -5.88 -0.31
C LEU A 66 -17.03 -5.36 -1.62
N LYS A 67 -17.06 -6.17 -2.70
CA LYS A 67 -16.62 -5.73 -4.01
C LYS A 67 -17.49 -4.59 -4.53
N GLU A 68 -18.81 -4.75 -4.51
CA GLU A 68 -19.75 -3.72 -4.95
C GLU A 68 -19.59 -2.41 -4.15
N MET A 69 -19.34 -2.50 -2.84
CA MET A 69 -19.08 -1.33 -2.01
C MET A 69 -17.74 -0.66 -2.36
N VAL A 70 -16.69 -1.43 -2.62
CA VAL A 70 -15.40 -0.87 -3.09
C VAL A 70 -15.61 -0.12 -4.39
N ASP A 71 -16.28 -0.74 -5.37
CA ASP A 71 -16.54 -0.14 -6.69
C ASP A 71 -17.41 1.14 -6.58
N PHE A 72 -18.41 1.12 -5.68
CA PHE A 72 -19.22 2.31 -5.41
C PHE A 72 -18.41 3.44 -4.76
N MET A 73 -17.64 3.12 -3.72
CA MET A 73 -16.83 4.11 -3.00
C MET A 73 -15.75 4.70 -3.89
N GLU A 74 -15.20 3.92 -4.82
CA GLU A 74 -14.24 4.38 -5.81
C GLU A 74 -14.87 5.39 -6.76
N LYS A 75 -16.00 5.06 -7.38
CA LYS A 75 -16.75 5.96 -8.27
C LYS A 75 -17.14 7.28 -7.61
N LYS A 76 -17.22 7.33 -6.28
CA LYS A 76 -17.53 8.51 -5.48
C LYS A 76 -16.32 9.16 -4.84
N GLU A 77 -15.11 8.71 -5.20
CA GLU A 77 -13.83 9.18 -4.64
C GLU A 77 -13.69 9.01 -3.11
N LEU A 78 -14.59 8.27 -2.47
CA LEU A 78 -14.61 8.08 -1.02
C LEU A 78 -13.38 7.27 -0.54
N LEU A 79 -12.82 6.39 -1.37
CA LEU A 79 -11.59 5.67 -1.05
C LEU A 79 -10.37 6.61 -1.01
N ASN A 80 -10.34 7.60 -1.90
CA ASN A 80 -9.29 8.63 -1.91
C ASN A 80 -9.41 9.52 -0.67
N GLN A 81 -10.63 9.95 -0.31
CA GLN A 81 -10.88 10.72 0.92
C GLN A 81 -10.52 9.92 2.17
N TYR A 82 -10.81 8.62 2.19
CA TYR A 82 -10.40 7.74 3.29
C TYR A 82 -8.88 7.69 3.42
N LEU A 83 -8.15 7.52 2.31
CA LEU A 83 -6.69 7.53 2.30
C LEU A 83 -6.14 8.89 2.78
N ASP A 84 -6.68 10.02 2.30
CA ASP A 84 -6.30 11.36 2.77
C ASP A 84 -6.45 11.49 4.28
N THR A 85 -7.57 11.02 4.83
CA THR A 85 -7.83 11.02 6.27
C THR A 85 -6.79 10.17 7.04
N GLN A 86 -6.41 9.00 6.51
CA GLN A 86 -5.39 8.15 7.13
C GLN A 86 -4.01 8.80 7.09
N LEU A 87 -3.64 9.42 5.97
CA LEU A 87 -2.39 10.16 5.81
C LEU A 87 -2.31 11.32 6.81
N GLU A 88 -3.37 12.09 6.94
CA GLU A 88 -3.44 13.23 7.85
C GLU A 88 -3.38 12.79 9.32
N SER A 89 -4.15 11.76 9.68
CA SER A 89 -4.15 11.18 11.03
C SER A 89 -2.77 10.64 11.42
N SER A 90 -2.09 9.96 10.49
CA SER A 90 -0.74 9.42 10.74
C SER A 90 0.28 10.52 11.03
N ARG A 91 0.17 11.67 10.36
CA ARG A 91 1.03 12.84 10.56
C ARG A 91 0.84 13.52 11.91
N VAL A 92 -0.42 13.64 12.34
CA VAL A 92 -0.75 14.27 13.62
C VAL A 92 -0.28 13.40 14.80
N MET A 93 -0.38 12.08 14.65
CA MET A 93 -0.08 11.13 15.73
C MET A 93 1.41 10.80 15.88
N ASN A 94 2.26 11.08 14.89
CA ASN A 94 3.65 10.61 14.89
C ASN A 94 4.65 11.75 14.70
N SER A 95 5.47 11.96 15.73
CA SER A 95 6.56 12.94 15.70
C SER A 95 7.78 12.52 14.88
N CYS A 96 7.92 11.24 14.53
CA CYS A 96 9.11 10.68 13.89
C CYS A 96 8.90 10.26 12.42
N GLY A 97 7.75 10.60 11.82
CA GLY A 97 7.38 10.13 10.49
C GLY A 97 6.63 8.80 10.52
N SER A 98 6.09 8.41 9.38
CA SER A 98 5.33 7.16 9.23
C SER A 98 5.48 6.56 7.84
N ILE A 99 5.33 5.25 7.74
CA ILE A 99 5.22 4.51 6.48
C ILE A 99 3.79 3.98 6.39
N ILE A 100 3.11 4.29 5.30
CA ILE A 100 1.76 3.79 5.01
C ILE A 100 1.84 2.88 3.79
N PHE A 101 1.56 1.61 3.97
CA PHE A 101 1.32 0.68 2.87
C PHE A 101 -0.15 0.72 2.50
N TYR A 102 -0.46 1.11 1.27
CA TYR A 102 -1.80 1.14 0.72
C TYR A 102 -1.92 0.12 -0.41
N HIS A 103 -2.74 -0.91 -0.21
CA HIS A 103 -2.90 -1.98 -1.17
C HIS A 103 -3.75 -1.54 -2.37
N VAL A 104 -3.12 -1.46 -3.54
CA VAL A 104 -3.75 -1.11 -4.81
C VAL A 104 -3.65 -2.31 -5.75
N ARG A 105 -4.75 -2.67 -6.41
CA ARG A 105 -4.76 -3.77 -7.40
C ARG A 105 -4.68 -3.25 -8.82
N ASP A 106 -5.32 -2.12 -9.05
CA ASP A 106 -5.46 -1.50 -10.36
C ASP A 106 -4.26 -0.57 -10.65
N PRO A 107 -3.48 -0.80 -11.71
CA PRO A 107 -2.39 0.07 -12.10
C PRO A 107 -2.83 1.51 -12.40
N GLU A 108 -4.00 1.73 -12.99
CA GLU A 108 -4.50 3.08 -13.31
C GLU A 108 -4.77 3.88 -12.03
N VAL A 109 -5.37 3.23 -11.03
CA VAL A 109 -5.56 3.82 -9.71
C VAL A 109 -4.23 4.13 -9.05
N MET A 110 -3.25 3.24 -9.18
CA MET A 110 -1.89 3.46 -8.67
C MET A 110 -1.26 4.71 -9.29
N TYR A 111 -1.32 4.85 -10.61
CA TYR A 111 -0.78 6.03 -11.31
C TYR A 111 -1.49 7.31 -10.88
N SER A 112 -2.81 7.31 -10.80
CA SER A 112 -3.58 8.46 -10.33
C SER A 112 -3.19 8.89 -8.91
N LEU A 113 -2.94 7.94 -8.01
CA LEU A 113 -2.48 8.24 -6.65
C LEU A 113 -1.02 8.74 -6.63
N MET A 114 -0.14 8.19 -7.49
CA MET A 114 1.22 8.71 -7.65
C MET A 114 1.21 10.17 -8.10
N GLU A 115 0.46 10.50 -9.15
CA GLU A 115 0.30 11.88 -9.63
C GLU A 115 -0.27 12.82 -8.55
N LYS A 116 -1.28 12.36 -7.82
CA LYS A 116 -1.91 13.14 -6.74
C LYS A 116 -0.91 13.56 -5.67
N TYR A 117 0.02 12.68 -5.31
CA TYR A 117 0.89 12.90 -4.14
C TYR A 117 2.33 13.28 -4.48
N ILE A 118 2.79 13.16 -5.74
CA ILE A 118 4.19 13.41 -6.10
C ILE A 118 4.65 14.84 -5.79
N ASN A 119 3.75 15.82 -5.93
CA ASN A 119 4.02 17.21 -5.64
C ASN A 119 3.69 17.62 -4.19
N ASN A 120 3.32 16.67 -3.34
CA ASN A 120 3.01 16.97 -1.95
C ASN A 120 4.31 16.93 -1.10
N PRO A 121 4.77 18.08 -0.56
CA PRO A 121 6.07 18.14 0.15
C PRO A 121 6.09 17.31 1.44
N MET A 122 4.94 16.85 1.92
CA MET A 122 4.80 16.09 3.15
C MET A 122 4.60 14.59 2.92
N ILE A 123 4.42 14.16 1.66
CA ILE A 123 4.17 12.76 1.30
C ILE A 123 5.16 12.37 0.21
N ARG A 124 5.85 11.26 0.43
CA ARG A 124 6.70 10.62 -0.59
C ARG A 124 5.97 9.37 -1.11
N PRO A 125 5.34 9.44 -2.29
CA PRO A 125 4.71 8.27 -2.90
C PRO A 125 5.75 7.36 -3.53
N ILE A 126 5.60 6.05 -3.35
CA ILE A 126 6.42 5.00 -3.97
C ILE A 126 5.47 3.90 -4.44
N SER A 127 5.61 3.44 -5.67
CA SER A 127 4.90 2.26 -6.16
C SER A 127 5.77 1.01 -6.04
N LEU A 128 5.24 -0.04 -5.39
CA LEU A 128 5.96 -1.27 -5.09
C LEU A 128 5.22 -2.48 -5.66
N LEU A 129 5.90 -3.26 -6.52
CA LEU A 129 5.44 -4.57 -6.95
C LEU A 129 6.12 -5.67 -6.12
N VAL A 130 5.33 -6.48 -5.43
CA VAL A 130 5.81 -7.68 -4.73
C VAL A 130 5.51 -8.91 -5.58
N LYS A 131 6.56 -9.65 -5.92
CA LYS A 131 6.52 -10.89 -6.69
C LYS A 131 6.96 -12.08 -5.83
N ARG A 132 6.48 -13.25 -6.18
CA ARG A 132 6.94 -14.55 -5.67
C ARG A 132 6.62 -15.61 -6.72
N ASP A 133 7.50 -16.61 -6.83
CA ASP A 133 7.20 -17.79 -7.65
C ASP A 133 6.13 -18.62 -6.94
N ILE A 134 4.90 -18.48 -7.39
CA ILE A 134 3.73 -19.23 -6.94
C ILE A 134 3.06 -19.86 -8.17
N GLU A 135 2.46 -21.01 -7.98
CA GLU A 135 1.58 -21.56 -9.00
C GLU A 135 0.45 -20.56 -9.26
N LYS A 136 0.24 -20.23 -10.55
CA LYS A 136 -0.83 -19.30 -10.93
C LYS A 136 -2.16 -19.91 -10.51
N PRO A 137 -3.06 -19.14 -9.83
CA PRO A 137 -4.40 -19.63 -9.55
C PRO A 137 -5.10 -20.04 -10.86
N ALA A 138 -5.95 -21.05 -10.77
CA ALA A 138 -6.68 -21.60 -11.92
C ALA A 138 -7.63 -20.58 -12.59
N GLU A 139 -8.03 -19.54 -11.87
CA GLU A 139 -8.82 -18.44 -12.42
C GLU A 139 -7.94 -17.20 -12.54
N PRO A 140 -7.53 -16.82 -13.76
CA PRO A 140 -6.88 -15.55 -13.97
C PRO A 140 -7.90 -14.43 -13.71
N ASN A 141 -7.68 -13.62 -12.66
CA ASN A 141 -8.24 -12.30 -12.67
C ASN A 141 -7.63 -11.57 -13.88
N ASP A 142 -8.44 -10.87 -14.67
CA ASP A 142 -8.05 -10.19 -15.93
C ASP A 142 -6.85 -9.22 -15.76
N TRP A 143 -6.54 -8.83 -14.55
CA TRP A 143 -5.46 -7.94 -14.13
C TRP A 143 -4.04 -8.56 -14.08
N TRP A 144 -3.89 -9.88 -14.24
CA TRP A 144 -2.59 -10.55 -14.09
C TRP A 144 -1.55 -10.08 -15.12
N GLY A 145 -1.99 -9.88 -16.37
CA GLY A 145 -1.10 -9.44 -17.45
C GLY A 145 -0.69 -7.96 -17.35
N ASP A 146 -1.52 -7.13 -16.74
CA ASP A 146 -1.31 -5.69 -16.67
C ASP A 146 -0.42 -5.30 -15.49
N LEU A 147 -0.44 -6.09 -14.40
CA LEU A 147 0.44 -5.87 -13.26
C LEU A 147 1.93 -5.94 -13.62
N GLU A 148 2.31 -6.85 -14.51
CA GLU A 148 3.72 -7.00 -14.92
C GLU A 148 4.15 -5.95 -15.95
N LYS A 149 3.21 -5.29 -16.61
CA LYS A 149 3.47 -4.25 -17.63
C LYS A 149 3.49 -2.84 -17.04
N ALA A 150 2.97 -2.66 -15.83
CA ALA A 150 2.95 -1.37 -15.17
C ALA A 150 4.34 -0.97 -14.69
N ASP A 151 4.66 0.32 -14.78
CA ASP A 151 5.90 0.87 -14.27
C ASP A 151 5.81 1.07 -12.76
N TYR A 152 6.67 0.38 -12.02
CA TYR A 152 6.80 0.51 -10.58
C TYR A 152 8.11 1.20 -10.21
N THR A 153 8.07 2.04 -9.18
CA THR A 153 9.30 2.62 -8.60
C THR A 153 10.25 1.52 -8.15
N MET A 154 9.69 0.43 -7.60
CA MET A 154 10.46 -0.72 -7.10
C MET A 154 9.73 -2.04 -7.37
N THR A 155 10.52 -3.09 -7.56
CA THR A 155 10.03 -4.47 -7.60
C THR A 155 10.82 -5.31 -6.60
N ILE A 156 10.12 -6.06 -5.75
CA ILE A 156 10.72 -6.99 -4.79
C ILE A 156 10.32 -8.42 -5.16
N GLN A 157 11.32 -9.28 -5.30
CA GLN A 157 11.12 -10.72 -5.47
C GLN A 157 11.29 -11.41 -4.11
N LEU A 158 10.21 -12.00 -3.58
CA LEU A 158 10.26 -12.79 -2.36
C LEU A 158 10.59 -14.26 -2.68
N PRO A 159 11.39 -14.93 -1.86
CA PRO A 159 11.65 -16.36 -2.02
C PRO A 159 10.39 -17.18 -1.73
N SER A 160 10.25 -18.34 -2.39
CA SER A 160 9.03 -19.14 -2.34
C SER A 160 8.70 -19.70 -0.95
N GLN A 161 9.71 -20.04 -0.13
CA GLN A 161 9.50 -20.69 1.18
C GLN A 161 10.41 -20.20 2.32
N ASP A 162 11.25 -19.19 2.08
CA ASP A 162 12.19 -18.69 3.08
C ASP A 162 11.68 -17.38 3.72
N LEU A 163 11.07 -17.53 4.90
CA LEU A 163 10.61 -16.40 5.71
C LEU A 163 11.77 -15.59 6.30
N GLY A 164 12.92 -16.21 6.56
CA GLY A 164 14.11 -15.54 7.08
C GLY A 164 14.67 -14.55 6.06
N THR A 165 14.83 -14.99 4.81
CA THR A 165 15.26 -14.12 3.72
C THR A 165 14.19 -13.07 3.40
N SER A 166 12.89 -13.42 3.43
CA SER A 166 11.80 -12.45 3.25
C SER A 166 11.84 -11.35 4.32
N ARG A 167 12.15 -11.68 5.57
CA ARG A 167 12.33 -10.70 6.66
C ARG A 167 13.53 -9.78 6.39
N LYS A 168 14.68 -10.29 6.01
CA LYS A 168 15.86 -9.48 5.69
C LYS A 168 15.60 -8.52 4.53
N ILE A 169 14.87 -8.96 3.49
CA ILE A 169 14.46 -8.09 2.39
C ILE A 169 13.56 -6.95 2.90
N ALA A 170 12.64 -7.24 3.81
CA ALA A 170 11.76 -6.23 4.40
C ALA A 170 12.54 -5.22 5.27
N GLU A 171 13.51 -5.67 6.05
CA GLU A 171 14.40 -4.82 6.86
C GLU A 171 15.22 -3.88 5.96
N THR A 172 15.87 -4.43 4.92
CA THR A 172 16.61 -3.63 3.93
C THR A 172 15.72 -2.63 3.21
N PHE A 173 14.49 -3.01 2.87
CA PHE A 173 13.54 -2.12 2.24
C PHE A 173 13.16 -0.94 3.15
N VAL A 174 12.94 -1.19 4.44
CA VAL A 174 12.66 -0.12 5.42
C VAL A 174 13.86 0.81 5.57
N ASP A 175 15.09 0.28 5.64
CA ASP A 175 16.30 1.08 5.71
C ASP A 175 16.41 1.98 4.46
N PHE A 176 16.24 1.43 3.27
CA PHE A 176 16.21 2.18 2.03
C PHE A 176 15.17 3.31 2.06
N LEU A 177 13.95 3.05 2.54
CA LEU A 177 12.90 4.06 2.63
C LEU A 177 13.27 5.23 3.56
N LEU A 178 13.99 4.95 4.64
CA LEU A 178 14.30 5.93 5.69
C LEU A 178 15.64 6.63 5.47
N GLU A 179 16.58 6.03 4.71
CA GLU A 179 17.92 6.58 4.45
C GLU A 179 17.96 7.49 3.23
N GLU A 180 17.04 7.34 2.26
CA GLU A 180 17.01 8.24 1.12
C GLU A 180 16.72 9.68 1.54
N GLU A 181 17.67 10.58 1.34
CA GLU A 181 17.45 12.01 1.47
C GLU A 181 16.41 12.46 0.44
N TRP A 182 15.40 13.15 0.91
CA TRP A 182 14.36 13.69 0.06
C TRP A 182 14.87 14.96 -0.63
N GLU A 183 15.39 14.83 -1.82
CA GLU A 183 15.62 15.98 -2.69
C GLU A 183 14.26 16.46 -3.24
N VAL A 184 13.81 17.62 -2.76
CA VAL A 184 12.72 18.34 -3.41
C VAL A 184 13.29 18.86 -4.73
N VAL A 185 12.85 18.30 -5.85
CA VAL A 185 13.09 18.90 -7.16
C VAL A 185 12.28 20.19 -7.19
N GLU A 186 12.90 21.30 -6.83
CA GLU A 186 12.38 22.63 -7.14
C GLU A 186 12.34 22.74 -8.66
N GLN A 187 11.17 22.61 -9.26
CA GLN A 187 10.99 23.03 -10.64
C GLN A 187 11.19 24.54 -10.65
N GLU A 188 12.33 24.99 -11.15
CA GLU A 188 12.51 26.36 -11.53
C GLU A 188 11.41 26.70 -12.55
N GLU A 189 10.42 27.49 -12.12
CA GLU A 189 9.52 28.16 -13.03
C GLU A 189 10.36 29.08 -13.90
N GLU A 190 10.66 28.64 -15.13
CA GLU A 190 11.14 29.54 -16.18
C GLU A 190 10.08 30.63 -16.39
N ARG A 191 10.42 31.83 -15.91
CA ARG A 191 9.69 33.07 -16.20
C ARG A 191 9.97 33.57 -17.61
#